data_3344450e186a5c6655e296c7c14260bf
#
_entry.id   3344450e186a5c6655e296c7c14260bf
#
_cell.length_a   1.000
_cell.length_b   1.000
_cell.length_c   1.000
_cell.angle_alpha   90.00
_cell.angle_beta   90.00
_cell.angle_gamma   90.00
#
_symmetry.space_group_name_H-M   'P 1'
#
loop_
_entity.id
_entity.type
_entity.pdbx_description
1 polymer ?
#
loop_
_entity_poly.entity_id
_entity_poly.type
_entity_poly.pdbx_seq_one_letter_code
_entity_poly.pdbx_strand_id
1 'polypeptide(L)'
;MLSTENAVIEILPGSANDSTAAEVYRNLQVLYTTRAGEQALDREFGIDGTIIDCPQENAQVLLAAEYVRKTEQYEPRARVVRVEWTAEKSQDGNMIPKVVIELV
;
A
#
# COMPACT_ATOMS: atom_id res chain seq x y z
N MET A 1 -11.70 -11.56 2.43
CA MET A 1 -10.94 -11.25 1.21
C MET A 1 -10.24 -9.90 1.40
N LEU A 2 -9.01 -9.78 0.94
CA LEU A 2 -8.28 -8.51 0.99
C LEU A 2 -8.54 -7.70 -0.28
N SER A 3 -8.66 -6.38 -0.11
CA SER A 3 -8.86 -5.47 -1.23
C SER A 3 -7.68 -4.51 -1.31
N THR A 4 -6.90 -4.60 -2.39
CA THR A 4 -5.79 -3.67 -2.62
C THR A 4 -6.24 -2.43 -3.40
N GLU A 5 -7.37 -2.51 -4.09
CA GLU A 5 -7.90 -1.38 -4.87
C GLU A 5 -8.36 -0.24 -3.99
N ASN A 6 -8.79 -0.56 -2.77
CA ASN A 6 -9.33 0.42 -1.83
C ASN A 6 -8.35 0.72 -0.69
N ALA A 7 -7.06 0.47 -0.90
CA ALA A 7 -6.05 0.77 0.11
C ALA A 7 -6.10 2.24 0.50
N VAL A 8 -6.12 2.50 1.80
CA VAL A 8 -6.13 3.85 2.36
C VAL A 8 -4.71 4.22 2.76
N ILE A 9 -4.28 5.42 2.42
CA ILE A 9 -2.96 5.92 2.74
C ILE A 9 -3.14 7.07 3.74
N GLU A 10 -2.46 6.98 4.89
CA GLU A 10 -2.42 8.05 5.86
C GLU A 10 -0.97 8.51 6.01
N ILE A 11 -0.74 9.81 5.80
CA ILE A 11 0.58 10.40 5.99
C ILE A 11 0.56 11.14 7.31
N LEU A 12 1.46 10.76 8.22
CA LEU A 12 1.56 11.38 9.52
C LEU A 12 2.05 12.82 9.38
N PRO A 13 1.52 13.75 10.18
CA PRO A 13 2.01 15.12 10.19
C PRO A 13 3.48 15.12 10.64
N GLY A 14 4.29 15.92 9.96
CA GLY A 14 5.68 15.90 10.31
C GLY A 14 6.53 16.86 9.50
N SER A 15 7.68 16.39 9.12
CA SER A 15 8.83 17.19 8.70
C SER A 15 8.82 17.65 7.25
N ALA A 16 7.89 17.19 6.41
CA ALA A 16 7.85 17.58 5.01
C ALA A 16 6.80 18.64 4.74
N ASN A 17 6.99 19.43 3.69
CA ASN A 17 6.01 20.43 3.30
C ASN A 17 4.83 19.77 2.59
N ASP A 18 3.72 20.53 2.47
CA ASP A 18 2.48 19.99 1.94
C ASP A 18 2.60 19.52 0.48
N SER A 19 3.42 20.17 -0.34
CA SER A 19 3.57 19.78 -1.73
C SER A 19 4.32 18.46 -1.87
N THR A 20 5.31 18.22 -1.02
CA THR A 20 6.01 16.92 -1.01
C THR A 20 5.07 15.82 -0.53
N ALA A 21 4.29 16.08 0.52
CA ALA A 21 3.32 15.11 1.02
C ALA A 21 2.29 14.75 -0.04
N ALA A 22 1.79 15.72 -0.79
CA ALA A 22 0.81 15.48 -1.86
C ALA A 22 1.42 14.64 -2.99
N GLU A 23 2.65 14.92 -3.36
CA GLU A 23 3.35 14.16 -4.39
C GLU A 23 3.57 12.71 -3.97
N VAL A 24 4.05 12.52 -2.75
CA VAL A 24 4.27 11.17 -2.20
C VAL A 24 2.95 10.40 -2.13
N TYR A 25 1.88 11.05 -1.68
CA TYR A 25 0.57 10.44 -1.60
C TYR A 25 0.12 9.91 -2.97
N ARG A 26 0.23 10.75 -4.00
CA ARG A 26 -0.17 10.34 -5.35
C ARG A 26 0.67 9.18 -5.87
N ASN A 27 1.98 9.23 -5.64
CA ASN A 27 2.88 8.17 -6.09
C ASN A 27 2.56 6.85 -5.41
N LEU A 28 2.31 6.88 -4.10
CA LEU A 28 1.95 5.67 -3.35
C LEU A 28 0.58 5.15 -3.74
N GLN A 29 -0.37 6.03 -4.03
CA GLN A 29 -1.68 5.60 -4.47
C GLN A 29 -1.59 4.81 -5.77
N VAL A 30 -0.81 5.29 -6.73
CA VAL A 30 -0.59 4.56 -7.99
C VAL A 30 0.12 3.24 -7.72
N LEU A 31 1.16 3.24 -6.89
CA LEU A 31 1.94 2.03 -6.58
C LEU A 31 1.05 0.96 -5.93
N TYR A 32 0.26 1.34 -4.94
CA TYR A 32 -0.52 0.37 -4.17
C TYR A 32 -1.73 -0.16 -4.92
N THR A 33 -2.23 0.59 -5.89
CA THR A 33 -3.40 0.17 -6.68
C THR A 33 -3.02 -0.50 -7.99
N THR A 34 -1.74 -0.50 -8.35
CA THR A 34 -1.24 -1.18 -9.55
C THR A 34 -0.84 -2.60 -9.18
N ARG A 35 -1.26 -3.57 -9.98
CA ARG A 35 -0.83 -4.95 -9.82
C ARG A 35 0.53 -5.14 -10.49
N ALA A 36 1.47 -5.79 -9.79
CA ALA A 36 2.78 -6.09 -10.35
C ALA A 36 2.63 -6.92 -11.63
N GLY A 37 3.39 -6.56 -12.66
CA GLY A 37 3.33 -7.19 -13.95
C GLY A 37 2.51 -6.41 -14.98
N GLU A 38 1.71 -5.44 -14.58
CA GLU A 38 0.89 -4.64 -15.50
C GLU A 38 1.70 -3.57 -16.25
N GLN A 39 2.79 -3.10 -15.64
CA GLN A 39 3.64 -2.10 -16.27
C GLN A 39 4.66 -2.78 -17.19
N ALA A 40 4.55 -2.52 -18.48
CA ALA A 40 5.41 -3.16 -19.47
C ALA A 40 6.90 -2.81 -19.30
N LEU A 41 7.19 -1.59 -18.84
CA LEU A 41 8.55 -1.10 -18.65
C LEU A 41 9.14 -1.44 -17.28
N ASP A 42 8.30 -1.74 -16.30
CA ASP A 42 8.73 -2.13 -14.97
C ASP A 42 7.73 -3.12 -14.38
N ARG A 43 8.02 -4.39 -14.54
CA ARG A 43 7.12 -5.46 -14.10
C ARG A 43 7.10 -5.66 -12.61
N GLU A 44 8.07 -5.09 -11.88
CA GLU A 44 8.09 -5.15 -10.42
C GLU A 44 7.27 -4.03 -9.79
N PHE A 45 6.92 -3.01 -10.58
CA PHE A 45 6.11 -1.92 -10.07
C PHE A 45 4.70 -2.40 -9.75
N GLY A 46 4.26 -2.14 -8.52
CA GLY A 46 2.94 -2.53 -8.07
C GLY A 46 2.98 -3.66 -7.04
N ILE A 47 1.81 -4.08 -6.62
CA ILE A 47 1.63 -5.08 -5.57
C ILE A 47 1.43 -6.46 -6.20
N ASP A 48 2.11 -7.45 -5.64
CA ASP A 48 1.99 -8.84 -6.10
C ASP A 48 0.56 -9.36 -5.88
N GLY A 49 -0.16 -9.58 -6.98
CA GLY A 49 -1.55 -10.03 -6.92
C GLY A 49 -1.73 -11.45 -6.40
N THR A 50 -0.68 -12.27 -6.40
CA THR A 50 -0.79 -13.65 -5.89
C THR A 50 -0.99 -13.69 -4.38
N ILE A 51 -0.63 -12.63 -3.68
CA ILE A 51 -0.82 -12.53 -2.23
C ILE A 51 -2.30 -12.63 -1.87
N ILE A 52 -3.17 -12.06 -2.69
CA ILE A 52 -4.62 -12.02 -2.43
C ILE A 52 -5.23 -13.42 -2.43
N ASP A 53 -4.63 -14.35 -3.16
CA ASP A 53 -5.10 -15.74 -3.25
C ASP A 53 -4.68 -16.59 -2.06
N CYS A 54 -3.85 -16.07 -1.16
CA CYS A 54 -3.45 -16.78 0.05
C CYS A 54 -4.55 -16.70 1.10
N PRO A 55 -4.55 -17.63 2.10
CA PRO A 55 -5.46 -17.49 3.24
C PRO A 55 -5.33 -16.10 3.88
N GLN A 56 -6.45 -15.55 4.33
CA GLN A 56 -6.51 -14.14 4.75
C GLN A 56 -5.46 -13.78 5.81
N GLU A 57 -5.24 -14.63 6.79
CA GLU A 57 -4.25 -14.36 7.83
C GLU A 57 -2.84 -14.24 7.27
N ASN A 58 -2.48 -15.16 6.38
CA ASN A 58 -1.17 -15.13 5.72
C ASN A 58 -1.07 -13.96 4.76
N ALA A 59 -2.15 -13.67 4.05
CA ALA A 59 -2.19 -12.58 3.08
C ALA A 59 -1.96 -11.22 3.75
N GLN A 60 -2.50 -11.01 4.95
CA GLN A 60 -2.29 -9.76 5.68
C GLN A 60 -0.82 -9.54 6.00
N VAL A 61 -0.13 -10.57 6.47
CA VAL A 61 1.30 -10.47 6.80
C VAL A 61 2.12 -10.23 5.54
N LEU A 62 1.84 -10.99 4.49
CA LEU A 62 2.56 -10.87 3.22
C LEU A 62 2.34 -9.53 2.57
N LEU A 63 1.11 -9.01 2.60
CA LEU A 63 0.78 -7.74 2.00
C LEU A 63 1.43 -6.58 2.75
N ALA A 64 1.45 -6.64 4.09
CA ALA A 64 2.15 -5.62 4.88
C ALA A 64 3.63 -5.57 4.53
N ALA A 65 4.28 -6.73 4.42
CA ALA A 65 5.68 -6.81 4.02
C ALA A 65 5.89 -6.28 2.59
N GLU A 66 4.96 -6.55 1.70
CA GLU A 66 5.03 -6.05 0.32
C GLU A 66 4.93 -4.53 0.27
N TYR A 67 4.03 -3.94 1.06
CA TYR A 67 3.94 -2.48 1.13
C TYR A 67 5.25 -1.85 1.60
N VAL A 68 5.87 -2.43 2.64
CA VAL A 68 7.16 -1.94 3.14
C VAL A 68 8.21 -2.01 2.04
N ARG A 69 8.33 -3.17 1.40
CA ARG A 69 9.36 -3.40 0.38
C ARG A 69 9.18 -2.49 -0.83
N LYS A 70 7.96 -2.39 -1.35
CA LYS A 70 7.69 -1.58 -2.53
C LYS A 70 7.81 -0.08 -2.25
N THR A 71 7.42 0.36 -1.07
CA THR A 71 7.58 1.76 -0.68
C THR A 71 9.06 2.14 -0.62
N GLU A 72 9.89 1.31 -0.03
CA GLU A 72 11.33 1.57 0.01
C GLU A 72 11.94 1.62 -1.39
N GLN A 73 11.48 0.76 -2.28
CA GLN A 73 12.01 0.65 -3.63
C GLN A 73 11.60 1.81 -4.52
N TYR A 74 10.33 2.22 -4.48
CA TYR A 74 9.77 3.17 -5.43
C TYR A 74 9.53 4.56 -4.88
N GLU A 75 9.44 4.70 -3.56
CA GLU A 75 9.25 6.01 -2.93
C GLU A 75 10.09 6.12 -1.65
N PRO A 76 11.42 6.29 -1.82
CA PRO A 76 12.33 6.32 -0.64
C PRO A 76 12.11 7.51 0.29
N ARG A 77 11.33 8.50 -0.14
CA ARG A 77 10.96 9.64 0.73
C ARG A 77 9.91 9.25 1.77
N ALA A 78 9.34 8.05 1.65
CA ALA A 78 8.32 7.58 2.56
C ALA A 78 8.76 6.29 3.24
N ARG A 79 8.27 6.08 4.46
CA ARG A 79 8.50 4.86 5.21
C ARG A 79 7.18 4.38 5.79
N VAL A 80 6.89 3.10 5.65
CA VAL A 80 5.70 2.50 6.24
C VAL A 80 5.93 2.34 7.74
N VAL A 81 5.09 2.98 8.54
CA VAL A 81 5.14 2.89 10.00
C VAL A 81 4.39 1.65 10.46
N ARG A 82 3.19 1.46 9.93
CA ARG A 82 2.37 0.29 10.23
C ARG A 82 1.29 0.13 9.18
N VAL A 83 0.70 -1.04 9.14
CA VAL A 83 -0.47 -1.33 8.30
C VAL A 83 -1.60 -1.75 9.22
N GLU A 84 -2.72 -1.06 9.12
CA GLU A 84 -3.93 -1.37 9.87
C GLU A 84 -4.96 -1.98 8.93
N TRP A 85 -5.83 -2.82 9.47
CA TRP A 85 -6.83 -3.52 8.69
C TRP A 85 -8.23 -3.14 9.18
N THR A 86 -9.08 -2.75 8.24
CA THR A 86 -10.45 -2.34 8.54
C THR A 86 -11.42 -3.17 7.71
N ALA A 87 -12.48 -3.67 8.35
CA ALA A 87 -13.52 -4.39 7.62
C ALA A 87 -14.31 -3.43 6.74
N GLU A 88 -14.58 -3.85 5.51
CA GLU A 88 -15.41 -3.06 4.60
C GLU A 88 -16.87 -3.19 5.02
N LYS A 89 -17.54 -2.06 5.22
CA LYS A 89 -18.91 -2.04 5.75
C LYS A 89 -19.94 -2.63 4.80
N SER A 90 -19.68 -2.57 3.50
CA SER A 90 -20.65 -2.96 2.48
C SER A 90 -20.51 -4.41 2.02
N GLN A 91 -19.44 -5.11 2.41
CA GLN A 91 -19.17 -6.46 1.94
C GLN A 91 -18.59 -7.31 3.07
N ASP A 92 -19.28 -8.39 3.37
CA ASP A 92 -18.87 -9.30 4.42
C ASP A 92 -17.52 -9.94 4.13
N GLY A 93 -16.64 -9.90 5.12
CA GLY A 93 -15.35 -10.57 5.06
C GLY A 93 -14.26 -9.86 4.28
N ASN A 94 -14.54 -8.71 3.69
CA ASN A 94 -13.51 -7.92 3.02
C ASN A 94 -12.76 -7.06 4.01
N MET A 95 -11.44 -7.03 3.86
CA MET A 95 -10.56 -6.20 4.70
C MET A 95 -9.84 -5.19 3.82
N ILE A 96 -9.82 -3.94 4.28
CA ILE A 96 -9.16 -2.84 3.58
C ILE A 96 -7.90 -2.49 4.35
N PRO A 97 -6.72 -2.49 3.69
CA PRO A 97 -5.49 -2.06 4.35
C PRO A 97 -5.45 -0.54 4.48
N LYS A 98 -5.00 -0.08 5.63
CA LYS A 98 -4.67 1.32 5.87
C LYS A 98 -3.17 1.40 6.12
N VAL A 99 -2.44 1.97 5.18
CA VAL A 99 -0.99 2.07 5.26
C VAL A 99 -0.65 3.43 5.87
N VAL A 100 -0.02 3.40 7.03
CA VAL A 100 0.39 4.61 7.73
C VAL A 100 1.84 4.91 7.36
N ILE A 101 2.06 6.10 6.81
CA ILE A 101 3.32 6.52 6.21
C ILE A 101 3.90 7.69 7.01
N GLU A 102 5.21 7.65 7.17
CA GLU A 102 5.98 8.76 7.72
C GLU A 102 6.94 9.24 6.63
N LEU A 103 7.04 10.55 6.44
CA LEU A 103 7.99 11.11 5.49
C LEU A 103 9.37 11.22 6.13
N VAL A 104 10.37 10.83 5.36
CA VAL A 104 11.76 10.75 5.83
C VAL A 104 12.58 11.93 5.29
#